data_24483bafb598f2b00e54cfd402f98bbf
#
_entry.id   24483bafb598f2b00e54cfd402f98bbf
#
_cell.length_a   1.000
_cell.length_b   1.000
_cell.length_c   1.000
_cell.angle_alpha   90.00
_cell.angle_beta   90.00
_cell.angle_gamma   90.00
#
_symmetry.space_group_name_H-M   'P 1'
#
loop_
_entity.id
_entity.type
_entity.pdbx_description
1 polymer ?
#
loop_
_entity_poly.entity_id
_entity_poly.type
_entity_poly.pdbx_seq_one_letter_code
_entity_poly.pdbx_strand_id
1 'polypeptide(L)'
;MILSAGAVLKPAGRESCGVAFTGGILLNSENLNTILAQYIHDFAELSQTSGEGSLWQAIDTFGAEWDIEASDFPAMFARAMQGAADQLDTPAVQPVAGLKLLMMRDSEVELVRECFRWLYNDEDDDLKKRRGRAEMFADQITGRFRRCFPRMNKYTMTPAHAVYFLNLWMPEENFFYIPAEAKAWADFMEYPAEFGNGASLDLAAYYAMCEDLVTALADYPDLIAQHKERLRTHLGGINDRLHLLAYDILHAAYRRGYYPKPRPRSAPRP
;
A
#
# COMPACT_ATOMS: atom_id res chain seq x y z
N MET A 1 14.52 -0.55 -39.10
CA MET A 1 13.12 -0.14 -38.94
C MET A 1 12.70 -0.66 -37.60
N ILE A 2 12.80 0.19 -36.57
CA ILE A 2 12.61 -0.16 -35.16
C ILE A 2 11.14 0.16 -34.85
N LEU A 3 10.33 -0.86 -34.58
CA LEU A 3 8.97 -0.69 -34.13
C LEU A 3 8.97 -0.44 -32.61
N SER A 4 8.53 0.75 -32.27
CA SER A 4 8.28 1.25 -30.92
C SER A 4 7.29 0.36 -30.20
N ALA A 5 7.66 -0.06 -28.99
CA ALA A 5 6.76 -0.72 -28.05
C ALA A 5 5.64 0.26 -27.68
N GLY A 6 4.39 -0.15 -27.92
CA GLY A 6 3.21 0.64 -27.61
C GLY A 6 3.01 0.71 -26.10
N ALA A 7 3.14 1.92 -25.56
CA ALA A 7 2.66 2.21 -24.21
C ALA A 7 1.15 1.96 -24.17
N VAL A 8 0.72 1.08 -23.27
CA VAL A 8 -0.70 0.89 -22.95
C VAL A 8 -1.19 2.19 -22.32
N LEU A 9 -1.98 2.95 -23.06
CA LEU A 9 -2.64 4.17 -22.58
C LEU A 9 -3.61 3.80 -21.45
N LYS A 10 -3.32 4.22 -20.24
CA LYS A 10 -4.27 4.20 -19.12
C LYS A 10 -5.49 5.05 -19.48
N PRO A 11 -6.72 4.63 -19.18
CA PRO A 11 -7.90 5.45 -19.42
C PRO A 11 -7.85 6.73 -18.57
N ALA A 12 -8.26 7.85 -19.17
CA ALA A 12 -8.34 9.16 -18.49
C ALA A 12 -9.34 9.10 -17.33
N GLY A 13 -8.91 9.60 -16.17
CA GLY A 13 -9.68 9.60 -14.93
C GLY A 13 -11.11 10.12 -15.08
N ARG A 14 -12.08 9.34 -14.60
CA ARG A 14 -13.46 9.78 -14.38
C ARG A 14 -13.52 10.55 -13.07
N GLU A 15 -14.26 11.64 -13.07
CA GLU A 15 -14.56 12.40 -11.85
C GLU A 15 -15.29 11.50 -10.85
N SER A 16 -14.65 11.19 -9.72
CA SER A 16 -15.24 10.39 -8.66
C SER A 16 -16.33 11.20 -7.96
N CYS A 17 -17.48 10.59 -7.76
CA CYS A 17 -18.59 11.11 -6.99
C CYS A 17 -18.15 11.20 -5.50
N GLY A 18 -17.71 12.39 -5.07
CA GLY A 18 -17.29 12.64 -3.71
C GLY A 18 -18.45 12.50 -2.74
N VAL A 19 -18.33 11.57 -1.80
CA VAL A 19 -19.13 11.59 -0.57
C VAL A 19 -18.64 12.78 0.23
N ALA A 20 -19.44 13.83 0.33
CA ALA A 20 -19.13 15.00 1.16
C ALA A 20 -19.17 14.59 2.63
N PHE A 21 -18.02 14.34 3.23
CA PHE A 21 -17.86 14.25 4.67
C PHE A 21 -17.92 15.68 5.25
N THR A 22 -19.03 16.04 5.90
CA THR A 22 -19.16 17.27 6.70
C THR A 22 -18.73 17.01 8.15
N GLY A 23 -17.54 16.49 8.35
CA GLY A 23 -16.90 16.33 9.65
C GLY A 23 -15.53 17.01 9.65
N GLY A 24 -15.15 17.69 10.73
CA GLY A 24 -13.80 18.24 10.87
C GLY A 24 -12.77 17.11 10.93
N ILE A 25 -11.50 17.44 10.64
CA ILE A 25 -10.36 16.52 10.73
C ILE A 25 -10.33 15.90 12.13
N LEU A 26 -10.33 14.56 12.21
CA LEU A 26 -10.34 13.83 13.49
C LEU A 26 -8.94 13.56 14.05
N LEU A 27 -7.86 13.87 13.29
CA LEU A 27 -6.49 13.67 13.72
C LEU A 27 -6.09 14.66 14.82
N ASN A 28 -5.38 14.19 15.82
CA ASN A 28 -4.78 15.05 16.86
C ASN A 28 -3.72 15.95 16.23
N SER A 29 -3.97 17.27 16.18
CA SER A 29 -3.13 18.25 15.49
C SER A 29 -1.73 18.42 16.10
N GLU A 30 -1.56 18.28 17.41
CA GLU A 30 -0.26 18.38 18.07
C GLU A 30 0.61 17.17 17.71
N ASN A 31 0.03 15.97 17.74
CA ASN A 31 0.69 14.74 17.36
C ASN A 31 1.05 14.75 15.88
N LEU A 32 0.15 15.22 15.01
CA LEU A 32 0.40 15.36 13.59
C LEU A 32 1.57 16.30 13.30
N ASN A 33 1.60 17.48 13.90
CA ASN A 33 2.70 18.44 13.75
C ASN A 33 4.05 17.84 14.19
N THR A 34 4.03 17.02 15.24
CA THR A 34 5.25 16.34 15.71
C THR A 34 5.80 15.38 14.66
N ILE A 35 4.93 14.58 14.04
CA ILE A 35 5.33 13.65 12.98
C ILE A 35 5.77 14.40 11.72
N LEU A 36 5.01 15.39 11.28
CA LEU A 36 5.31 16.13 10.05
C LEU A 36 6.65 16.89 10.15
N ALA A 37 6.97 17.45 11.32
CA ALA A 37 8.26 18.10 11.51
C ALA A 37 9.44 17.13 11.29
N GLN A 38 9.35 15.89 11.78
CA GLN A 38 10.37 14.87 11.58
C GLN A 38 10.40 14.35 10.14
N TYR A 39 9.22 14.11 9.56
CA TYR A 39 9.10 13.65 8.18
C TYR A 39 9.70 14.66 7.18
N ILE A 40 9.40 15.96 7.35
CA ILE A 40 9.96 17.03 6.52
C ILE A 40 11.48 17.11 6.66
N HIS A 41 12.00 16.96 7.89
CA HIS A 41 13.44 16.92 8.13
C HIS A 41 14.11 15.76 7.39
N ASP A 42 13.49 14.59 7.37
CA ASP A 42 14.05 13.37 6.78
C ASP A 42 13.68 13.20 5.29
N PHE A 43 12.86 14.08 4.70
CA PHE A 43 12.26 13.91 3.37
C PHE A 43 13.27 13.59 2.26
N ALA A 44 14.41 14.28 2.26
CA ALA A 44 15.45 14.07 1.23
C ALA A 44 16.04 12.64 1.28
N GLU A 45 16.22 12.08 2.47
CA GLU A 45 16.69 10.70 2.66
C GLU A 45 15.60 9.69 2.31
N LEU A 46 14.36 9.92 2.75
CA LEU A 46 13.20 9.08 2.46
C LEU A 46 12.88 9.00 0.96
N SER A 47 13.25 10.02 0.21
CA SER A 47 13.02 10.10 -1.24
C SER A 47 14.06 9.32 -2.07
N GLN A 48 15.08 8.74 -1.44
CA GLN A 48 16.10 7.96 -2.13
C GLN A 48 15.60 6.52 -2.33
N THR A 49 15.79 6.00 -3.54
CA THR A 49 15.45 4.60 -3.88
C THR A 49 16.49 3.59 -3.40
N SER A 50 17.60 4.06 -2.86
CA SER A 50 18.71 3.21 -2.41
C SER A 50 18.50 2.75 -0.98
N GLY A 51 18.07 1.52 -0.80
CA GLY A 51 17.96 0.86 0.51
C GLY A 51 17.00 -0.32 0.47
N GLU A 52 17.33 -1.40 1.17
CA GLU A 52 16.42 -2.53 1.33
C GLU A 52 15.11 -2.06 1.98
N GLY A 53 13.98 -2.47 1.43
CA GLY A 53 12.65 -2.16 1.94
C GLY A 53 12.14 -0.75 1.66
N SER A 54 12.71 -0.03 0.70
CA SER A 54 12.18 1.26 0.26
C SER A 54 10.82 1.09 -0.40
N LEU A 55 9.82 1.85 0.07
CA LEU A 55 8.51 1.93 -0.58
C LEU A 55 8.64 2.36 -2.05
N TRP A 56 9.50 3.36 -2.31
CA TRP A 56 9.71 3.89 -3.65
C TRP A 56 10.37 2.88 -4.58
N GLN A 57 11.27 2.04 -4.07
CA GLN A 57 11.83 0.94 -4.84
C GLN A 57 10.74 -0.08 -5.22
N ALA A 58 9.82 -0.40 -4.33
CA ALA A 58 8.72 -1.29 -4.64
C ALA A 58 7.81 -0.73 -5.75
N ILE A 59 7.49 0.57 -5.68
CA ILE A 59 6.67 1.28 -6.67
C ILE A 59 7.40 1.31 -8.03
N ASP A 60 8.66 1.72 -8.05
CA ASP A 60 9.46 1.82 -9.28
C ASP A 60 9.62 0.44 -9.96
N THR A 61 9.97 -0.57 -9.16
CA THR A 61 10.17 -1.93 -9.69
C THR A 61 8.87 -2.50 -10.25
N PHE A 62 7.75 -2.31 -9.53
CA PHE A 62 6.45 -2.75 -10.01
C PHE A 62 6.06 -2.02 -11.30
N GLY A 63 6.17 -0.71 -11.34
CA GLY A 63 5.80 0.10 -12.51
C GLY A 63 6.63 -0.20 -13.76
N ALA A 64 7.91 -0.58 -13.57
CA ALA A 64 8.82 -0.93 -14.67
C ALA A 64 8.61 -2.36 -15.19
N GLU A 65 8.28 -3.31 -14.32
CA GLU A 65 8.32 -4.75 -14.63
C GLU A 65 6.95 -5.40 -14.82
N TRP A 66 5.87 -4.79 -14.29
CA TRP A 66 4.56 -5.44 -14.30
C TRP A 66 3.93 -5.47 -15.69
N ASP A 67 3.70 -6.68 -16.19
CA ASP A 67 2.97 -6.96 -17.42
C ASP A 67 2.09 -8.20 -17.21
N ILE A 68 0.77 -8.01 -17.07
CA ILE A 68 -0.19 -9.10 -16.84
C ILE A 68 -0.27 -10.07 -18.03
N GLU A 69 0.13 -9.63 -19.23
CA GLU A 69 0.12 -10.42 -20.46
C GLU A 69 1.50 -11.07 -20.77
N ALA A 70 2.48 -10.91 -19.86
CA ALA A 70 3.80 -11.48 -20.07
C ALA A 70 3.73 -12.99 -20.38
N SER A 71 4.48 -13.43 -21.38
CA SER A 71 4.54 -14.85 -21.79
C SER A 71 5.14 -15.73 -20.69
N ASP A 72 6.14 -15.20 -19.94
CA ASP A 72 6.69 -15.82 -18.73
C ASP A 72 6.21 -15.00 -17.52
N PHE A 73 4.94 -15.23 -17.14
CA PHE A 73 4.32 -14.54 -16.02
C PHE A 73 5.03 -14.80 -14.67
N PRO A 74 5.47 -16.02 -14.34
CA PRO A 74 6.23 -16.25 -13.11
C PRO A 74 7.53 -15.45 -13.02
N ALA A 75 8.30 -15.36 -14.09
CA ALA A 75 9.54 -14.59 -14.12
C ALA A 75 9.27 -13.08 -14.04
N MET A 76 8.27 -12.57 -14.76
CA MET A 76 7.82 -11.19 -14.66
C MET A 76 7.37 -10.86 -13.23
N PHE A 77 6.50 -11.68 -12.64
CA PHE A 77 6.03 -11.52 -11.26
C PHE A 77 7.18 -11.47 -10.25
N ALA A 78 8.16 -12.37 -10.41
CA ALA A 78 9.31 -12.42 -9.50
C ALA A 78 10.12 -11.13 -9.51
N ARG A 79 10.26 -10.47 -10.68
CA ARG A 79 10.93 -9.17 -10.81
C ARG A 79 10.06 -8.04 -10.30
N ALA A 80 8.82 -7.94 -10.74
CA ALA A 80 7.89 -6.88 -10.36
C ALA A 80 7.65 -6.79 -8.84
N MET A 81 7.62 -7.94 -8.16
CA MET A 81 7.34 -8.02 -6.73
C MET A 81 8.60 -8.04 -5.84
N GLN A 82 9.78 -7.76 -6.37
CA GLN A 82 11.01 -7.82 -5.59
C GLN A 82 10.98 -6.84 -4.41
N GLY A 83 10.70 -5.56 -4.66
CA GLY A 83 10.61 -4.55 -3.61
C GLY A 83 9.38 -4.74 -2.69
N ALA A 84 8.26 -5.24 -3.23
CA ALA A 84 7.07 -5.54 -2.44
C ALA A 84 7.28 -6.71 -1.46
N ALA A 85 8.11 -7.70 -1.82
CA ALA A 85 8.43 -8.81 -0.94
C ALA A 85 9.06 -8.34 0.38
N ASP A 86 9.93 -7.34 0.34
CA ASP A 86 10.58 -6.79 1.53
C ASP A 86 9.60 -6.05 2.47
N GLN A 87 8.47 -5.62 1.93
CA GLN A 87 7.40 -4.98 2.71
C GLN A 87 6.39 -5.99 3.29
N LEU A 88 6.10 -7.06 2.54
CA LEU A 88 5.00 -7.97 2.83
C LEU A 88 5.44 -9.29 3.45
N ASP A 89 6.61 -9.81 3.06
CA ASP A 89 7.10 -11.09 3.57
C ASP A 89 7.79 -10.93 4.92
N THR A 90 7.28 -11.62 5.92
CA THR A 90 7.86 -11.67 7.27
C THR A 90 8.22 -13.12 7.61
N PRO A 91 8.98 -13.38 8.69
CA PRO A 91 9.23 -14.77 9.11
C PRO A 91 7.95 -15.59 9.36
N ALA A 92 6.85 -14.93 9.77
CA ALA A 92 5.59 -15.60 10.10
C ALA A 92 4.64 -15.73 8.91
N VAL A 93 4.63 -14.75 8.00
CA VAL A 93 3.71 -14.70 6.86
C VAL A 93 4.47 -14.27 5.61
N GLN A 94 4.37 -15.06 4.53
CA GLN A 94 5.15 -14.88 3.30
C GLN A 94 4.23 -14.97 2.06
N PRO A 95 3.39 -13.97 1.78
CA PRO A 95 2.46 -14.01 0.67
C PRO A 95 3.14 -13.98 -0.69
N VAL A 96 4.19 -13.15 -0.88
CA VAL A 96 4.90 -13.03 -2.16
C VAL A 96 5.73 -14.28 -2.44
N ALA A 97 6.48 -14.78 -1.46
CA ALA A 97 7.21 -16.04 -1.58
C ALA A 97 6.28 -17.21 -1.84
N GLY A 98 5.10 -17.22 -1.20
CA GLY A 98 4.07 -18.23 -1.44
C GLY A 98 3.56 -18.21 -2.89
N LEU A 99 3.27 -17.03 -3.46
CA LEU A 99 2.86 -16.90 -4.86
C LEU A 99 3.96 -17.35 -5.82
N LYS A 100 5.22 -16.96 -5.59
CA LYS A 100 6.36 -17.43 -6.39
C LYS A 100 6.45 -18.97 -6.37
N LEU A 101 6.33 -19.58 -5.19
CA LEU A 101 6.36 -21.02 -5.05
C LEU A 101 5.13 -21.72 -5.68
N LEU A 102 3.95 -21.11 -5.59
CA LEU A 102 2.73 -21.63 -6.22
C LEU A 102 2.89 -21.70 -7.75
N MET A 103 3.42 -20.64 -8.35
CA MET A 103 3.64 -20.53 -9.80
C MET A 103 4.82 -21.38 -10.33
N MET A 104 5.58 -22.07 -9.48
CA MET A 104 6.48 -23.14 -9.93
C MET A 104 5.72 -24.38 -10.45
N ARG A 105 4.40 -24.39 -10.29
CA ARG A 105 3.50 -25.40 -10.83
C ARG A 105 2.78 -24.82 -12.04
N ASP A 106 3.03 -25.32 -13.23
CA ASP A 106 2.44 -24.82 -14.48
C ASP A 106 0.91 -24.70 -14.40
N SER A 107 0.26 -25.67 -13.70
CA SER A 107 -1.21 -25.67 -13.52
C SER A 107 -1.75 -24.51 -12.68
N GLU A 108 -0.91 -23.81 -11.92
CA GLU A 108 -1.32 -22.72 -11.04
C GLU A 108 -1.02 -21.34 -11.64
N VAL A 109 -0.18 -21.24 -12.66
CA VAL A 109 0.27 -19.97 -13.25
C VAL A 109 -0.92 -19.15 -13.76
N GLU A 110 -1.74 -19.74 -14.63
CA GLU A 110 -2.88 -19.02 -15.22
C GLU A 110 -3.94 -18.67 -14.18
N LEU A 111 -4.14 -19.52 -13.18
CA LEU A 111 -5.06 -19.23 -12.09
C LEU A 111 -4.60 -17.98 -11.30
N VAL A 112 -3.30 -17.87 -10.97
CA VAL A 112 -2.76 -16.69 -10.27
C VAL A 112 -2.91 -15.47 -11.15
N ARG A 113 -2.61 -15.56 -12.44
CA ARG A 113 -2.80 -14.48 -13.42
C ARG A 113 -4.25 -13.98 -13.43
N GLU A 114 -5.21 -14.90 -13.54
CA GLU A 114 -6.64 -14.56 -13.53
C GLU A 114 -7.08 -13.93 -12.20
N CYS A 115 -6.54 -14.38 -11.07
CA CYS A 115 -6.79 -13.72 -9.79
C CYS A 115 -6.34 -12.25 -9.81
N PHE A 116 -5.18 -11.95 -10.39
CA PHE A 116 -4.71 -10.56 -10.54
C PHE A 116 -5.53 -9.76 -11.54
N ARG A 117 -5.91 -10.32 -12.70
CA ARG A 117 -6.81 -9.65 -13.65
C ARG A 117 -8.11 -9.25 -12.98
N TRP A 118 -8.66 -10.15 -12.19
CA TRP A 118 -9.89 -9.88 -11.46
C TRP A 118 -9.70 -8.87 -10.31
N LEU A 119 -8.59 -8.94 -9.59
CA LEU A 119 -8.25 -7.98 -8.53
C LEU A 119 -8.14 -6.55 -9.09
N TYR A 120 -7.51 -6.41 -10.26
CA TYR A 120 -7.23 -5.14 -10.92
C TYR A 120 -8.36 -4.64 -11.84
N ASN A 121 -9.52 -5.33 -11.85
CA ASN A 121 -10.67 -4.86 -12.59
C ASN A 121 -11.24 -3.59 -11.95
N ASP A 122 -11.22 -2.48 -12.70
CA ASP A 122 -11.60 -1.13 -12.26
C ASP A 122 -12.97 -0.67 -12.80
N GLU A 123 -13.74 -1.54 -13.49
CA GLU A 123 -15.02 -1.17 -14.09
C GLU A 123 -16.03 -0.58 -13.10
N ASP A 124 -15.82 -0.80 -11.81
CA ASP A 124 -16.70 -0.38 -10.73
C ASP A 124 -15.89 0.08 -9.49
N ASP A 125 -15.61 1.38 -9.41
CA ASP A 125 -14.71 1.96 -8.41
C ASP A 125 -15.42 2.35 -7.08
N ASP A 126 -16.09 1.39 -6.48
CA ASP A 126 -16.71 1.49 -5.15
C ASP A 126 -15.82 0.77 -4.13
N LEU A 127 -15.51 1.43 -2.99
CA LEU A 127 -14.69 0.85 -1.93
C LEU A 127 -15.22 -0.50 -1.42
N LYS A 128 -16.54 -0.69 -1.41
CA LYS A 128 -17.15 -1.96 -1.00
C LYS A 128 -16.82 -3.08 -2.00
N LYS A 129 -16.88 -2.79 -3.29
CA LYS A 129 -16.53 -3.75 -4.34
C LYS A 129 -15.02 -4.01 -4.35
N ARG A 130 -14.22 -2.97 -4.16
CA ARG A 130 -12.75 -3.07 -4.02
C ARG A 130 -12.38 -3.98 -2.84
N ARG A 131 -13.01 -3.77 -1.68
CA ARG A 131 -12.88 -4.66 -0.53
C ARG A 131 -13.28 -6.10 -0.87
N GLY A 132 -14.44 -6.30 -1.51
CA GLY A 132 -14.91 -7.63 -1.94
C GLY A 132 -13.93 -8.34 -2.88
N ARG A 133 -13.31 -7.62 -3.82
CA ARG A 133 -12.25 -8.17 -4.69
C ARG A 133 -11.02 -8.59 -3.88
N ALA A 134 -10.58 -7.74 -2.94
CA ALA A 134 -9.45 -8.06 -2.07
C ALA A 134 -9.71 -9.29 -1.19
N GLU A 135 -10.89 -9.40 -0.62
CA GLU A 135 -11.33 -10.58 0.18
C GLU A 135 -11.34 -11.84 -0.68
N MET A 136 -11.93 -11.79 -1.88
CA MET A 136 -12.01 -12.95 -2.78
C MET A 136 -10.63 -13.37 -3.30
N PHE A 137 -9.76 -12.40 -3.67
CA PHE A 137 -8.37 -12.69 -4.04
C PHE A 137 -7.64 -13.43 -2.91
N ALA A 138 -7.76 -12.92 -1.69
CA ALA A 138 -7.12 -13.50 -0.51
C ALA A 138 -7.61 -14.94 -0.25
N ASP A 139 -8.90 -15.18 -0.33
CA ASP A 139 -9.51 -16.50 -0.12
C ASP A 139 -9.10 -17.50 -1.20
N GLN A 140 -9.12 -17.10 -2.47
CA GLN A 140 -8.73 -17.94 -3.59
C GLN A 140 -7.27 -18.37 -3.47
N ILE A 141 -6.36 -17.42 -3.27
CA ILE A 141 -4.92 -17.70 -3.16
C ILE A 141 -4.61 -18.53 -1.89
N THR A 142 -5.20 -18.18 -0.74
CA THR A 142 -5.02 -18.96 0.50
C THR A 142 -5.55 -20.39 0.34
N GLY A 143 -6.68 -20.56 -0.34
CA GLY A 143 -7.22 -21.89 -0.66
C GLY A 143 -6.25 -22.72 -1.50
N ARG A 144 -5.54 -22.10 -2.45
CA ARG A 144 -4.50 -22.78 -3.25
C ARG A 144 -3.26 -23.09 -2.43
N PHE A 145 -2.80 -22.17 -1.58
CA PHE A 145 -1.68 -22.43 -0.66
C PHE A 145 -1.96 -23.67 0.22
N ARG A 146 -3.12 -23.73 0.86
CA ARG A 146 -3.52 -24.85 1.70
C ARG A 146 -3.57 -26.18 0.96
N ARG A 147 -4.03 -26.17 -0.31
CA ARG A 147 -4.08 -27.36 -1.15
C ARG A 147 -2.70 -27.80 -1.61
N CYS A 148 -1.87 -26.88 -2.07
CA CYS A 148 -0.56 -27.18 -2.64
C CYS A 148 0.52 -27.38 -1.58
N PHE A 149 0.38 -26.72 -0.42
CA PHE A 149 1.37 -26.68 0.66
C PHE A 149 0.73 -26.87 2.05
N PRO A 150 0.05 -27.99 2.31
CA PRO A 150 -0.80 -28.17 3.50
C PRO A 150 -0.03 -28.12 4.83
N ARG A 151 1.30 -28.20 4.81
CA ARG A 151 2.16 -28.13 5.99
C ARG A 151 2.87 -26.78 6.17
N MET A 152 2.61 -25.80 5.30
CA MET A 152 3.30 -24.51 5.28
C MET A 152 2.34 -23.37 5.61
N ASN A 153 2.07 -23.17 6.90
CA ASN A 153 1.11 -22.14 7.36
C ASN A 153 1.56 -20.69 7.11
N LYS A 154 2.86 -20.46 6.84
CA LYS A 154 3.38 -19.13 6.54
C LYS A 154 2.91 -18.60 5.19
N TYR A 155 2.50 -19.46 4.27
CA TYR A 155 1.95 -19.02 2.98
C TYR A 155 0.46 -18.76 3.16
N THR A 156 0.15 -17.50 3.43
CA THR A 156 -1.21 -17.02 3.63
C THR A 156 -1.35 -15.67 2.93
N MET A 157 -2.45 -15.50 2.22
CA MET A 157 -2.87 -14.25 1.63
C MET A 157 -4.00 -13.66 2.47
N THR A 158 -3.92 -12.38 2.81
CA THR A 158 -4.99 -11.65 3.50
C THR A 158 -5.53 -10.54 2.62
N PRO A 159 -6.73 -10.01 2.88
CA PRO A 159 -7.25 -8.84 2.17
C PRO A 159 -6.30 -7.64 2.22
N ALA A 160 -5.56 -7.45 3.32
CA ALA A 160 -4.56 -6.39 3.42
C ALA A 160 -3.44 -6.51 2.39
N HIS A 161 -2.96 -7.73 2.11
CA HIS A 161 -1.95 -7.97 1.05
C HIS A 161 -2.52 -7.67 -0.34
N ALA A 162 -3.78 -8.01 -0.59
CA ALA A 162 -4.44 -7.70 -1.85
C ALA A 162 -4.61 -6.18 -2.04
N VAL A 163 -4.95 -5.44 -0.98
CA VAL A 163 -5.00 -3.96 -1.00
C VAL A 163 -3.62 -3.36 -1.28
N TYR A 164 -2.55 -3.95 -0.76
CA TYR A 164 -1.20 -3.52 -1.09
C TYR A 164 -0.91 -3.67 -2.60
N PHE A 165 -1.29 -4.79 -3.20
CA PHE A 165 -1.15 -5.01 -4.64
C PHE A 165 -2.01 -4.05 -5.47
N LEU A 166 -3.24 -3.75 -5.03
CA LEU A 166 -4.09 -2.73 -5.67
C LEU A 166 -3.43 -1.35 -5.68
N ASN A 167 -2.73 -1.01 -4.61
CA ASN A 167 -2.05 0.27 -4.54
C ASN A 167 -0.82 0.33 -5.46
N LEU A 168 -0.05 -0.74 -5.58
CA LEU A 168 1.03 -0.80 -6.58
C LEU A 168 0.49 -0.61 -8.01
N TRP A 169 -0.72 -1.13 -8.30
CA TRP A 169 -1.36 -1.02 -9.61
C TRP A 169 -1.96 0.36 -9.85
N MET A 170 -2.68 0.92 -8.88
CA MET A 170 -3.36 2.22 -8.98
C MET A 170 -3.10 3.08 -7.74
N PRO A 171 -1.89 3.63 -7.61
CA PRO A 171 -1.51 4.43 -6.44
C PRO A 171 -2.29 5.75 -6.34
N GLU A 172 -2.86 6.24 -7.46
CA GLU A 172 -3.72 7.42 -7.52
C GLU A 172 -5.12 7.19 -6.92
N GLU A 173 -5.56 5.93 -6.83
CA GLU A 173 -6.91 5.57 -6.38
C GLU A 173 -6.93 4.85 -5.03
N ASN A 174 -5.76 4.42 -4.54
CA ASN A 174 -5.67 3.59 -3.35
C ASN A 174 -4.70 4.15 -2.32
N PHE A 175 -4.93 3.81 -1.04
CA PHE A 175 -3.93 3.97 0.02
C PHE A 175 -3.32 2.61 0.35
N PHE A 176 -2.00 2.53 0.44
CA PHE A 176 -1.33 1.34 0.97
C PHE A 176 -1.82 1.02 2.38
N TYR A 177 -1.99 -0.25 2.67
CA TYR A 177 -2.45 -0.69 3.97
C TYR A 177 -1.57 -1.79 4.55
N ILE A 178 -0.86 -1.48 5.62
CA ILE A 178 -0.18 -2.44 6.48
C ILE A 178 -0.82 -2.33 7.88
N PRO A 179 -1.47 -3.40 8.39
CA PRO A 179 -2.29 -3.31 9.60
C PRO A 179 -1.57 -2.76 10.82
N ALA A 180 -0.30 -3.16 11.03
CA ALA A 180 0.49 -2.70 12.17
C ALA A 180 0.80 -1.20 12.10
N GLU A 181 1.07 -0.69 10.91
CA GLU A 181 1.37 0.72 10.68
C GLU A 181 0.12 1.57 10.85
N ALA A 182 -1.00 1.15 10.23
CA ALA A 182 -2.29 1.82 10.35
C ALA A 182 -2.76 1.91 11.81
N LYS A 183 -2.63 0.80 12.55
CA LYS A 183 -2.98 0.79 13.97
C LYS A 183 -2.11 1.72 14.80
N ALA A 184 -0.79 1.68 14.62
CA ALA A 184 0.12 2.54 15.38
C ALA A 184 -0.13 4.02 15.10
N TRP A 185 -0.44 4.36 13.84
CA TRP A 185 -0.82 5.71 13.45
C TRP A 185 -2.13 6.14 14.13
N ALA A 186 -3.19 5.32 14.04
CA ALA A 186 -4.47 5.63 14.65
C ALA A 186 -4.36 5.80 16.18
N ASP A 187 -3.64 4.89 16.84
CA ASP A 187 -3.39 4.97 18.28
C ASP A 187 -2.67 6.29 18.66
N PHE A 188 -1.65 6.69 17.88
CA PHE A 188 -0.91 7.91 18.15
C PHE A 188 -1.70 9.17 17.82
N MET A 189 -2.48 9.15 16.74
CA MET A 189 -3.34 10.29 16.36
C MET A 189 -4.62 10.37 17.17
N GLU A 190 -4.86 9.45 18.12
CA GLU A 190 -6.08 9.35 18.90
C GLU A 190 -7.33 9.22 18.00
N TYR A 191 -7.16 8.55 16.84
CA TYR A 191 -8.21 8.39 15.84
C TYR A 191 -9.21 7.33 16.28
N PRO A 192 -10.53 7.63 16.29
CA PRO A 192 -11.53 6.81 16.96
C PRO A 192 -12.05 5.62 16.15
N ALA A 193 -11.27 5.12 15.19
CA ALA A 193 -11.68 4.02 14.32
C ALA A 193 -10.76 2.80 14.44
N GLU A 194 -11.35 1.63 14.22
CA GLU A 194 -10.63 0.37 14.08
C GLU A 194 -10.73 -0.11 12.62
N PHE A 195 -9.62 -0.54 12.05
CA PHE A 195 -9.53 -0.95 10.64
C PHE A 195 -9.50 -2.46 10.46
N GLY A 196 -9.59 -3.22 11.54
CA GLY A 196 -9.42 -4.67 11.52
C GLY A 196 -7.94 -5.09 11.56
N ASN A 197 -7.72 -6.38 11.40
CA ASN A 197 -6.40 -7.03 11.59
C ASN A 197 -5.82 -7.66 10.31
N GLY A 198 -6.20 -7.18 9.16
CA GLY A 198 -5.76 -7.74 7.87
C GLY A 198 -6.63 -8.88 7.34
N ALA A 199 -7.19 -9.72 8.19
CA ALA A 199 -8.17 -10.74 7.81
C ALA A 199 -9.61 -10.19 7.82
N SER A 200 -9.86 -9.21 8.70
CA SER A 200 -11.12 -8.47 8.79
C SER A 200 -10.80 -6.98 8.56
N LEU A 201 -10.95 -6.51 7.34
CA LEU A 201 -10.54 -5.17 6.91
C LEU A 201 -11.75 -4.25 6.77
N ASP A 202 -11.76 -3.13 7.50
CA ASP A 202 -12.64 -1.99 7.22
C ASP A 202 -11.88 -0.95 6.37
N LEU A 203 -11.94 -1.15 5.06
CA LEU A 203 -11.24 -0.30 4.09
C LEU A 203 -11.80 1.12 4.09
N ALA A 204 -13.12 1.30 4.32
CA ALA A 204 -13.74 2.61 4.32
C ALA A 204 -13.28 3.46 5.52
N ALA A 205 -13.21 2.85 6.70
CA ALA A 205 -12.69 3.53 7.89
C ALA A 205 -11.21 3.91 7.74
N TYR A 206 -10.40 3.03 7.17
CA TYR A 206 -8.99 3.33 6.89
C TYR A 206 -8.82 4.47 5.88
N TYR A 207 -9.57 4.44 4.78
CA TYR A 207 -9.51 5.50 3.77
C TYR A 207 -9.95 6.84 4.35
N ALA A 208 -11.01 6.88 5.17
CA ALA A 208 -11.45 8.11 5.83
C ALA A 208 -10.34 8.73 6.68
N MET A 209 -9.59 7.93 7.44
CA MET A 209 -8.43 8.40 8.20
C MET A 209 -7.32 8.96 7.30
N CYS A 210 -7.03 8.29 6.19
CA CYS A 210 -6.02 8.77 5.26
C CYS A 210 -6.46 10.06 4.55
N GLU A 211 -7.74 10.20 4.22
CA GLU A 211 -8.30 11.45 3.65
C GLU A 211 -8.25 12.61 4.64
N ASP A 212 -8.45 12.37 5.94
CA ASP A 212 -8.22 13.39 6.98
C ASP A 212 -6.76 13.86 6.97
N LEU A 213 -5.80 12.94 6.80
CA LEU A 213 -4.39 13.31 6.65
C LEU A 213 -4.15 14.11 5.36
N VAL A 214 -4.67 13.66 4.22
CA VAL A 214 -4.59 14.39 2.94
C VAL A 214 -5.13 15.82 3.10
N THR A 215 -6.26 15.98 3.79
CA THR A 215 -6.86 17.29 4.06
C THR A 215 -5.94 18.16 4.90
N ALA A 216 -5.32 17.61 5.94
CA ALA A 216 -4.39 18.34 6.79
C ALA A 216 -3.11 18.75 6.05
N LEU A 217 -2.67 17.97 5.05
CA LEU A 217 -1.49 18.29 4.23
C LEU A 217 -1.65 19.55 3.38
N ALA A 218 -2.88 20.05 3.16
CA ALA A 218 -3.11 21.30 2.45
C ALA A 218 -2.38 22.51 3.08
N ASP A 219 -2.11 22.46 4.37
CA ASP A 219 -1.37 23.49 5.11
C ASP A 219 0.16 23.43 4.88
N TYR A 220 0.66 22.44 4.12
CA TYR A 220 2.08 22.20 3.87
C TYR A 220 2.45 22.27 2.39
N PRO A 221 2.29 23.44 1.71
CA PRO A 221 2.46 23.56 0.26
C PRO A 221 3.88 23.22 -0.21
N ASP A 222 4.91 23.50 0.58
CA ASP A 222 6.29 23.17 0.22
C ASP A 222 6.54 21.67 0.22
N LEU A 223 5.97 20.92 1.16
CA LEU A 223 6.04 19.48 1.20
C LEU A 223 5.32 18.87 -0.01
N ILE A 224 4.14 19.40 -0.35
CA ILE A 224 3.40 18.99 -1.55
C ILE A 224 4.21 19.24 -2.82
N ALA A 225 4.89 20.37 -2.92
CA ALA A 225 5.74 20.68 -4.08
C ALA A 225 6.91 19.69 -4.22
N GLN A 226 7.58 19.37 -3.10
CA GLN A 226 8.64 18.35 -3.05
C GLN A 226 8.14 16.96 -3.42
N HIS A 227 6.96 16.58 -2.93
CA HIS A 227 6.33 15.31 -3.28
C HIS A 227 6.00 15.22 -4.78
N LYS A 228 5.45 16.26 -5.37
CA LYS A 228 5.20 16.31 -6.82
C LYS A 228 6.47 16.14 -7.65
N GLU A 229 7.59 16.68 -7.20
CA GLU A 229 8.87 16.47 -7.86
C GLU A 229 9.36 15.03 -7.72
N ARG A 230 9.17 14.45 -6.54
CA ARG A 230 9.44 13.02 -6.32
C ARG A 230 8.61 12.12 -7.23
N LEU A 231 7.31 12.42 -7.42
CA LEU A 231 6.45 11.67 -8.34
C LEU A 231 6.93 11.75 -9.80
N ARG A 232 7.51 12.86 -10.22
CA ARG A 232 8.10 12.96 -11.58
C ARG A 232 9.27 12.00 -11.75
N THR A 233 10.06 11.82 -10.72
CA THR A 233 11.21 10.92 -10.74
C THR A 233 10.78 9.45 -10.80
N HIS A 234 9.78 9.05 -10.00
CA HIS A 234 9.41 7.64 -9.85
C HIS A 234 8.26 7.20 -10.77
N LEU A 235 7.24 8.02 -10.94
CA LEU A 235 5.99 7.63 -11.61
C LEU A 235 5.63 8.50 -12.81
N GLY A 236 6.61 9.21 -13.40
CA GLY A 236 6.36 10.06 -14.56
C GLY A 236 5.43 11.25 -14.29
N GLY A 237 5.23 11.62 -13.02
CA GLY A 237 4.45 12.78 -12.61
C GLY A 237 2.94 12.55 -12.58
N ILE A 238 2.48 11.37 -12.24
CA ILE A 238 1.04 11.09 -12.02
C ILE A 238 0.49 12.03 -10.92
N ASN A 239 -0.81 12.28 -10.96
CA ASN A 239 -1.51 12.94 -9.87
C ASN A 239 -2.07 11.89 -8.91
N ASP A 240 -1.32 11.56 -7.87
CA ASP A 240 -1.69 10.59 -6.84
C ASP A 240 -2.68 11.13 -5.80
N ARG A 241 -3.19 12.35 -5.97
CA ARG A 241 -4.08 13.02 -4.99
C ARG A 241 -3.51 13.06 -3.57
N LEU A 242 -2.19 13.00 -3.43
CA LEU A 242 -1.44 12.91 -2.17
C LEU A 242 -1.60 11.55 -1.43
N HIS A 243 -2.16 10.53 -2.06
CA HIS A 243 -2.33 9.21 -1.44
C HIS A 243 -0.99 8.57 -1.07
N LEU A 244 -0.01 8.65 -1.99
CA LEU A 244 1.34 8.15 -1.72
C LEU A 244 2.06 8.98 -0.64
N LEU A 245 1.86 10.29 -0.61
CA LEU A 245 2.43 11.15 0.43
C LEU A 245 1.84 10.81 1.80
N ALA A 246 0.52 10.68 1.90
CA ALA A 246 -0.15 10.34 3.15
C ALA A 246 0.34 8.99 3.69
N TYR A 247 0.42 7.97 2.84
CA TYR A 247 0.95 6.68 3.27
C TYR A 247 2.45 6.73 3.62
N ASP A 248 3.28 7.42 2.83
CA ASP A 248 4.72 7.52 3.10
C ASP A 248 5.01 8.18 4.45
N ILE A 249 4.23 9.19 4.86
CA ILE A 249 4.30 9.80 6.19
C ILE A 249 4.01 8.76 7.27
N LEU A 250 2.92 8.03 7.13
CA LEU A 250 2.48 7.00 8.06
C LEU A 250 3.52 5.87 8.16
N HIS A 251 4.02 5.40 7.02
CA HIS A 251 5.05 4.38 6.90
C HIS A 251 6.37 4.82 7.55
N ALA A 252 6.85 6.02 7.24
CA ALA A 252 8.06 6.58 7.83
C ALA A 252 7.95 6.74 9.34
N ALA A 253 6.80 7.24 9.84
CA ALA A 253 6.56 7.38 11.26
C ALA A 253 6.68 6.04 12.01
N TYR A 254 6.17 4.97 11.42
CA TYR A 254 6.27 3.63 11.98
C TYR A 254 7.69 3.06 11.88
N ARG A 255 8.28 3.08 10.70
CA ARG A 255 9.58 2.44 10.42
C ARG A 255 10.75 3.14 11.10
N ARG A 256 10.71 4.47 11.18
CA ARG A 256 11.77 5.27 11.82
C ARG A 256 11.50 5.58 13.28
N GLY A 257 10.32 5.21 13.80
CA GLY A 257 9.99 5.35 15.21
C GLY A 257 9.78 6.80 15.62
N TYR A 258 9.08 7.60 14.80
CA TYR A 258 8.77 9.01 15.13
C TYR A 258 7.79 9.14 16.31
N TYR A 259 7.14 8.04 16.72
CA TYR A 259 6.27 8.05 17.87
C TYR A 259 7.09 8.25 19.16
N PRO A 260 6.77 9.27 19.98
CA PRO A 260 7.44 9.48 21.25
C PRO A 260 7.29 8.23 22.13
N LYS A 261 8.39 7.78 22.71
CA LYS A 261 8.32 6.67 23.67
C LYS A 261 7.43 7.10 24.85
N PRO A 262 6.51 6.25 25.31
CA PRO A 262 5.71 6.55 26.49
C PRO A 262 6.65 6.90 27.65
N ARG A 263 6.44 8.07 28.29
CA ARG A 263 7.21 8.45 29.47
C ARG A 263 7.06 7.34 30.52
N PRO A 264 8.15 6.83 31.11
CA PRO A 264 8.03 5.87 32.19
C PRO A 264 7.14 6.52 33.27
N ARG A 265 6.07 5.81 33.66
CA ARG A 265 5.24 6.27 34.77
C ARG A 265 6.18 6.54 35.94
N SER A 266 6.24 7.79 36.39
CA SER A 266 6.97 8.15 37.60
C SER A 266 6.44 7.24 38.72
N ALA A 267 7.35 6.48 39.33
CA ALA A 267 7.01 5.68 40.50
C ALA A 267 6.28 6.56 41.50
N PRO A 268 5.22 6.09 42.17
CA PRO A 268 4.58 6.86 43.22
C PRO A 268 5.67 7.21 44.25
N ARG A 269 5.75 8.50 44.54
CA ARG A 269 6.64 8.94 45.63
C ARG A 269 6.18 8.30 46.94
N PRO A 270 7.08 7.77 47.75
CA PRO A 270 6.76 7.17 49.05
C PRO A 270 6.10 8.15 50.00
#